data_16b1ba76098cf53df261ca94dd5b2da0
#
_entry.id   16b1ba76098cf53df261ca94dd5b2da0
#
_cell.length_a   1.000
_cell.length_b   1.000
_cell.length_c   1.000
_cell.angle_alpha   90.00
_cell.angle_beta   90.00
_cell.angle_gamma   90.00
#
_symmetry.space_group_name_H-M   'P 1'
#
loop_
_entity.id
_entity.type
_entity.pdbx_description
1 polymer ?
#
loop_
_entity_poly.entity_id
_entity_poly.type
_entity_poly.pdbx_seq_one_letter_code
_entity_poly.pdbx_strand_id
1 'polypeptide(L)'
;MAVGVLVIGLATGFGSEPSAEPAAQSFLFAWQQQQYVAAGALTTAPAKTVAAELRGAVAQLDGTQMFLSMKSVVQHGSTAEASFTATVNLAQQGRVWSYRGHFGLRRVGDDWKVVWAPSVINPNLGPGERLAVVTTFPDRAAVLDNKGNPLQLQAPAYVLGVIPDRLASPASTAQAFAKRTGLQAGQVLGQITAATPHSFLRLATLDSATYAKQRFSLRGVPGLVVRPEHQRLFQAKATGLVGEVGNEINERLRADGALYAPGTTVGLSGLEQKYQRQLLGTPTTQVIAVNSAGQQTGILAQWPGTTGIPVRTTIDPTAQNAALTAMEGVPSSGEIVAVRASTGEVLAVAQHQASGVLPADDALNAKLTPGTAFTILSAAALVQHGLSASTPITCPNSFNVGGQTFSSEGTGEPKPFSTAFAEGCGTGI
;
A
#
# COMPACT_ATOMS: atom_id res chain seq x y z
N MET A 1 21.21 11.58 92.71
CA MET A 1 21.44 12.81 91.95
C MET A 1 22.27 12.48 90.74
N ALA A 2 21.63 12.43 89.59
CA ALA A 2 22.30 12.21 88.30
C ALA A 2 22.17 13.51 87.49
N VAL A 3 23.31 14.13 87.20
CA VAL A 3 23.40 15.34 86.37
C VAL A 3 23.45 14.94 84.92
N GLY A 4 22.38 15.25 84.22
CA GLY A 4 22.31 15.07 82.73
C GLY A 4 23.03 16.22 82.02
N VAL A 5 24.07 15.90 81.26
CA VAL A 5 24.76 16.83 80.38
C VAL A 5 23.97 16.88 79.01
N LEU A 6 23.35 18.02 78.76
CA LEU A 6 22.70 18.32 77.49
C LEU A 6 23.76 18.73 76.49
N VAL A 7 24.09 17.84 75.53
CA VAL A 7 24.97 18.16 74.42
C VAL A 7 24.07 18.76 73.31
N ILE A 8 24.13 20.09 73.12
CA ILE A 8 23.55 20.79 71.99
C ILE A 8 24.47 20.55 70.79
N GLY A 9 24.11 19.60 69.95
CA GLY A 9 24.72 19.39 68.62
C GLY A 9 24.32 20.52 67.70
N LEU A 10 25.23 21.42 67.34
CA LEU A 10 25.11 22.35 66.22
C LEU A 10 25.15 21.52 64.98
N ALA A 11 23.94 21.23 64.43
CA ALA A 11 23.80 20.74 63.07
C ALA A 11 24.15 21.90 62.12
N THR A 12 25.40 21.93 61.63
CA THR A 12 25.80 22.73 60.50
C THR A 12 25.06 22.11 59.26
N GLY A 13 23.90 22.70 58.91
CA GLY A 13 23.21 22.34 57.69
C GLY A 13 24.09 22.72 56.50
N PHE A 14 24.81 21.75 55.97
CA PHE A 14 25.29 21.85 54.59
C PHE A 14 24.05 21.93 53.73
N GLY A 15 23.69 23.12 53.24
CA GLY A 15 22.65 23.32 52.26
C GLY A 15 23.02 22.49 51.05
N SER A 16 22.38 21.32 50.89
CA SER A 16 22.52 20.53 49.67
C SER A 16 22.04 21.38 48.51
N GLU A 17 22.92 21.62 47.55
CA GLU A 17 22.51 22.31 46.33
C GLU A 17 21.25 21.66 45.79
N PRO A 18 20.25 22.44 45.31
CA PRO A 18 19.03 21.88 44.72
C PRO A 18 19.39 20.90 43.60
N SER A 19 18.86 19.68 43.67
CA SER A 19 19.09 18.67 42.65
C SER A 19 18.48 19.07 41.30
N ALA A 20 19.20 18.82 40.19
CA ALA A 20 18.71 19.00 38.83
C ALA A 20 17.72 17.90 38.40
N GLU A 21 17.68 16.78 39.12
CA GLU A 21 16.91 15.60 38.77
C GLU A 21 15.38 15.85 38.67
N PRO A 22 14.72 16.55 39.62
CA PRO A 22 13.29 16.84 39.52
C PRO A 22 12.92 17.68 38.27
N ALA A 23 13.81 18.63 37.89
CA ALA A 23 13.58 19.44 36.68
C ALA A 23 13.70 18.60 35.42
N ALA A 24 14.70 17.71 35.34
CA ALA A 24 14.85 16.78 34.22
C ALA A 24 13.65 15.81 34.09
N GLN A 25 13.19 15.25 35.24
CA GLN A 25 12.00 14.38 35.27
C GLN A 25 10.74 15.13 34.83
N SER A 26 10.52 16.34 35.35
CA SER A 26 9.36 17.17 35.02
C SER A 26 9.32 17.51 33.52
N PHE A 27 10.49 17.82 32.93
CA PHE A 27 10.59 18.10 31.48
C PHE A 27 10.23 16.86 30.65
N LEU A 28 10.82 15.70 30.92
CA LEU A 28 10.54 14.46 30.19
C LEU A 28 9.08 14.03 30.38
N PHE A 29 8.54 14.17 31.58
CA PHE A 29 7.14 13.85 31.87
C PHE A 29 6.16 14.77 31.08
N ALA A 30 6.39 16.08 31.13
CA ALA A 30 5.57 17.04 30.40
C ALA A 30 5.63 16.79 28.87
N TRP A 31 6.81 16.48 28.35
CA TRP A 31 7.00 16.12 26.95
C TRP A 31 6.23 14.83 26.59
N GLN A 32 6.39 13.78 27.38
CA GLN A 32 5.69 12.49 27.17
C GLN A 32 4.16 12.64 27.23
N GLN A 33 3.65 13.49 28.14
CA GLN A 33 2.22 13.77 28.26
C GLN A 33 1.70 14.76 27.20
N GLN A 34 2.53 15.13 26.21
CA GLN A 34 2.21 16.09 25.15
C GLN A 34 1.85 17.50 25.68
N GLN A 35 2.24 17.80 26.93
CA GLN A 35 2.10 19.12 27.54
C GLN A 35 3.25 20.04 27.07
N TYR A 36 3.34 20.26 25.76
CA TYR A 36 4.51 20.87 25.12
C TYR A 36 4.80 22.30 25.62
N VAL A 37 3.77 23.07 25.96
CA VAL A 37 3.96 24.43 26.52
C VAL A 37 4.58 24.35 27.93
N ALA A 38 4.12 23.40 28.76
CA ALA A 38 4.69 23.17 30.07
C ALA A 38 6.14 22.66 29.96
N ALA A 39 6.44 21.72 29.08
CA ALA A 39 7.79 21.29 28.79
C ALA A 39 8.68 22.46 28.33
N GLY A 40 8.19 23.29 27.42
CA GLY A 40 8.90 24.48 26.95
C GLY A 40 9.21 25.50 28.07
N ALA A 41 8.32 25.66 29.04
CA ALA A 41 8.53 26.55 30.18
C ALA A 41 9.69 26.09 31.13
N LEU A 42 10.07 24.82 31.06
CA LEU A 42 11.17 24.24 31.77
C LEU A 42 12.52 24.38 31.04
N THR A 43 12.57 25.07 29.91
CA THR A 43 13.77 25.25 29.09
C THR A 43 14.32 26.65 29.12
N THR A 44 15.52 26.84 28.58
CA THR A 44 16.17 28.15 28.44
C THR A 44 15.68 28.95 27.22
N ALA A 45 14.90 28.32 26.31
CA ALA A 45 14.35 28.96 25.12
C ALA A 45 12.89 29.37 25.32
N PRO A 46 12.32 30.22 24.43
CA PRO A 46 10.92 30.61 24.52
C PRO A 46 9.98 29.40 24.48
N ALA A 47 9.11 29.26 25.47
CA ALA A 47 8.24 28.09 25.64
C ALA A 47 7.39 27.76 24.40
N LYS A 48 6.90 28.79 23.67
CA LYS A 48 6.10 28.59 22.44
C LYS A 48 6.93 27.98 21.31
N THR A 49 8.19 28.38 21.16
CA THR A 49 9.11 27.84 20.14
C THR A 49 9.39 26.37 20.43
N VAL A 50 9.79 26.06 21.66
CA VAL A 50 10.05 24.66 22.09
C VAL A 50 8.79 23.80 21.92
N ALA A 51 7.63 24.31 22.31
CA ALA A 51 6.37 23.59 22.13
C ALA A 51 6.04 23.27 20.66
N ALA A 52 6.36 24.20 19.75
CA ALA A 52 6.16 23.98 18.31
C ALA A 52 7.13 22.91 17.77
N GLU A 53 8.40 22.95 18.18
CA GLU A 53 9.42 21.98 17.76
C GLU A 53 9.13 20.56 18.30
N LEU A 54 8.78 20.44 19.59
CA LEU A 54 8.39 19.17 20.21
C LEU A 54 7.15 18.57 19.54
N ARG A 55 6.13 19.40 19.27
CA ARG A 55 4.92 18.94 18.57
C ARG A 55 5.23 18.52 17.14
N GLY A 56 6.05 19.30 16.43
CA GLY A 56 6.46 19.00 15.06
C GLY A 56 7.24 17.68 14.96
N ALA A 57 8.10 17.38 15.92
CA ALA A 57 8.84 16.14 15.95
C ALA A 57 7.92 14.91 16.07
N VAL A 58 6.90 14.96 16.92
CA VAL A 58 5.96 13.84 17.11
C VAL A 58 5.01 13.71 15.91
N ALA A 59 4.51 14.83 15.38
CA ALA A 59 3.57 14.82 14.25
C ALA A 59 4.16 14.20 12.98
N GLN A 60 5.48 14.29 12.80
CA GLN A 60 6.16 13.78 11.60
C GLN A 60 6.66 12.35 11.73
N LEU A 61 6.65 11.81 12.95
CA LEU A 61 7.03 10.41 13.19
C LEU A 61 5.88 9.42 12.94
N ASP A 62 4.69 9.93 12.63
CA ASP A 62 3.48 9.11 12.52
C ASP A 62 3.29 8.23 13.78
N GLY A 63 3.81 8.72 14.90
CA GLY A 63 3.88 8.02 16.16
C GLY A 63 2.68 8.30 17.04
N THR A 64 2.01 7.26 17.50
CA THR A 64 0.88 7.37 18.42
C THR A 64 1.33 7.55 19.87
N GLN A 65 2.48 7.03 20.23
CA GLN A 65 3.00 7.08 21.60
C GLN A 65 4.53 7.18 21.62
N MET A 66 5.03 8.08 22.46
CA MET A 66 6.43 8.20 22.80
C MET A 66 6.60 7.95 24.31
N PHE A 67 7.48 7.05 24.67
CA PHE A 67 7.85 6.75 26.04
C PHE A 67 9.25 7.29 26.30
N LEU A 68 9.40 8.11 27.34
CA LEU A 68 10.65 8.71 27.74
C LEU A 68 11.02 8.19 29.13
N SER A 69 12.14 7.48 29.24
CA SER A 69 12.62 6.91 30.49
C SER A 69 13.96 7.54 30.86
N MET A 70 13.99 8.34 31.92
CA MET A 70 15.23 8.89 32.46
C MET A 70 16.18 7.78 32.90
N LYS A 71 17.47 7.93 32.65
CA LYS A 71 18.52 6.98 33.01
C LYS A 71 19.44 7.52 34.10
N SER A 72 19.93 8.72 33.91
CA SER A 72 20.85 9.34 34.90
C SER A 72 20.79 10.86 34.78
N VAL A 73 21.11 11.52 35.91
CA VAL A 73 21.42 12.95 35.96
C VAL A 73 22.75 13.08 36.68
N VAL A 74 23.72 13.74 36.05
CA VAL A 74 25.03 14.02 36.63
C VAL A 74 25.13 15.52 36.77
N GLN A 75 25.28 16.00 38.05
CA GLN A 75 25.33 17.42 38.38
C GLN A 75 26.74 17.86 38.71
N HIS A 76 27.12 19.01 38.17
CA HIS A 76 28.40 19.68 38.42
C HIS A 76 28.14 21.15 38.76
N GLY A 77 27.95 21.44 40.02
CA GLY A 77 27.64 22.81 40.50
C GLY A 77 26.36 23.34 39.84
N SER A 78 26.46 24.44 39.06
CA SER A 78 25.33 25.09 38.39
C SER A 78 24.95 24.47 37.04
N THR A 79 25.58 23.39 36.60
CA THR A 79 25.27 22.65 35.38
C THR A 79 24.99 21.18 35.69
N ALA A 80 24.18 20.53 34.84
CA ALA A 80 23.95 19.11 34.93
C ALA A 80 23.71 18.54 33.53
N GLU A 81 23.95 17.24 33.40
CA GLU A 81 23.63 16.48 32.17
C GLU A 81 22.66 15.34 32.51
N ALA A 82 21.55 15.29 31.81
CA ALA A 82 20.58 14.22 31.94
C ALA A 82 20.63 13.32 30.72
N SER A 83 20.52 12.01 30.93
CA SER A 83 20.39 11.02 29.89
C SER A 83 19.06 10.28 29.99
N PHE A 84 18.48 9.92 28.84
CA PHE A 84 17.21 9.22 28.79
C PHE A 84 17.17 8.24 27.62
N THR A 85 16.21 7.34 27.65
CA THR A 85 15.84 6.50 26.50
C THR A 85 14.48 6.96 25.98
N ALA A 86 14.39 7.25 24.69
CA ALA A 86 13.14 7.46 23.99
C ALA A 86 12.76 6.19 23.25
N THR A 87 11.50 5.80 23.35
CA THR A 87 10.90 4.69 22.61
C THR A 87 9.66 5.22 21.90
N VAL A 88 9.67 5.18 20.58
CA VAL A 88 8.60 5.69 19.71
C VAL A 88 7.96 4.51 19.01
N ASN A 89 6.66 4.36 19.18
CA ASN A 89 5.89 3.41 18.40
C ASN A 89 5.47 4.09 17.09
N LEU A 90 6.04 3.64 15.98
CA LEU A 90 5.68 4.09 14.62
C LEU A 90 4.42 3.30 14.20
N ALA A 91 3.26 3.79 14.62
CA ALA A 91 1.98 3.08 14.64
C ALA A 91 1.58 2.45 13.31
N GLN A 92 1.77 3.16 12.22
CA GLN A 92 1.38 2.69 10.89
C GLN A 92 2.27 1.55 10.37
N GLN A 93 3.48 1.40 10.93
CA GLN A 93 4.46 0.42 10.46
C GLN A 93 4.62 -0.79 11.40
N GLY A 94 3.97 -0.78 12.57
CA GLY A 94 4.20 -1.78 13.61
C GLY A 94 5.67 -1.83 14.05
N ARG A 95 6.43 -0.74 13.86
CA ARG A 95 7.85 -0.63 14.18
C ARG A 95 8.03 0.14 15.46
N VAL A 96 8.97 -0.30 16.27
CA VAL A 96 9.40 0.41 17.48
C VAL A 96 10.79 0.96 17.25
N TRP A 97 10.94 2.27 17.39
CA TRP A 97 12.23 2.95 17.34
C TRP A 97 12.64 3.38 18.71
N SER A 98 13.81 2.94 19.17
CA SER A 98 14.39 3.36 20.43
C SER A 98 15.76 4.00 20.22
N TYR A 99 16.00 5.09 20.93
CA TYR A 99 17.29 5.77 20.93
C TYR A 99 17.64 6.32 22.32
N ARG A 100 18.92 6.58 22.54
CA ARG A 100 19.40 7.28 23.72
C ARG A 100 19.49 8.77 23.40
N GLY A 101 18.87 9.58 24.27
CA GLY A 101 18.96 11.03 24.24
C GLY A 101 19.70 11.55 25.46
N HIS A 102 20.20 12.76 25.34
CA HIS A 102 20.80 13.52 26.46
C HIS A 102 20.49 15.00 26.29
N PHE A 103 20.49 15.72 27.40
CA PHE A 103 20.35 17.16 27.40
C PHE A 103 21.05 17.78 28.64
N GLY A 104 21.57 18.97 28.39
CA GLY A 104 22.15 19.77 29.49
C GLY A 104 21.07 20.49 30.26
N LEU A 105 21.32 20.71 31.55
CA LEU A 105 20.57 21.62 32.41
C LEU A 105 21.50 22.69 32.97
N ARG A 106 20.94 23.87 33.18
CA ARG A 106 21.63 25.00 33.78
C ARG A 106 20.75 25.64 34.86
N ARG A 107 21.35 26.00 35.98
CA ARG A 107 20.67 26.75 37.05
C ARG A 107 20.45 28.21 36.58
N VAL A 108 19.22 28.69 36.69
CA VAL A 108 18.82 30.06 36.41
C VAL A 108 18.04 30.60 37.61
N GLY A 109 18.72 31.41 38.43
CA GLY A 109 18.21 31.76 39.74
C GLY A 109 18.17 30.53 40.65
N ASP A 110 17.03 30.22 41.23
CA ASP A 110 16.81 29.06 42.07
C ASP A 110 16.30 27.83 41.27
N ASP A 111 15.98 27.98 39.98
CA ASP A 111 15.43 26.94 39.16
C ASP A 111 16.45 26.30 38.23
N TRP A 112 16.29 25.00 37.98
CA TRP A 112 16.98 24.28 36.91
C TRP A 112 16.21 24.37 35.60
N LYS A 113 16.89 24.73 34.51
CA LYS A 113 16.30 24.81 33.14
C LYS A 113 17.07 23.95 32.19
N VAL A 114 16.32 23.22 31.32
CA VAL A 114 16.90 22.46 30.21
C VAL A 114 17.49 23.41 29.17
N VAL A 115 18.76 23.23 28.84
CA VAL A 115 19.40 23.99 27.75
C VAL A 115 18.84 23.47 26.40
N TRP A 116 17.98 24.26 25.79
CA TRP A 116 17.24 23.84 24.59
C TRP A 116 18.12 23.87 23.34
N ALA A 117 18.10 22.75 22.61
CA ALA A 117 18.59 22.61 21.24
C ALA A 117 17.81 21.46 20.56
N PRO A 118 17.73 21.37 19.21
CA PRO A 118 17.10 20.25 18.51
C PRO A 118 17.68 18.89 18.91
N SER A 119 18.95 18.83 19.30
CA SER A 119 19.62 17.63 19.84
C SER A 119 18.99 17.06 21.11
N VAL A 120 18.16 17.86 21.83
CA VAL A 120 17.35 17.37 22.95
C VAL A 120 16.30 16.37 22.47
N ILE A 121 15.74 16.59 21.28
CA ILE A 121 14.76 15.68 20.64
C ILE A 121 15.49 14.41 20.21
N ASN A 122 16.56 14.55 19.46
CA ASN A 122 17.42 13.43 19.05
C ASN A 122 18.87 13.94 18.89
N PRO A 123 19.89 13.26 19.43
CA PRO A 123 21.29 13.72 19.41
C PRO A 123 21.84 14.04 18.01
N ASN A 124 21.27 13.43 16.99
CA ASN A 124 21.72 13.60 15.60
C ASN A 124 20.97 14.73 14.85
N LEU A 125 20.14 15.53 15.54
CA LEU A 125 19.50 16.68 14.93
C LEU A 125 20.33 17.94 15.10
N GLY A 126 20.64 18.59 13.99
CA GLY A 126 21.24 19.91 13.93
C GLY A 126 20.24 21.06 14.02
N PRO A 127 20.72 22.31 14.06
CA PRO A 127 19.86 23.49 14.09
C PRO A 127 18.95 23.56 12.87
N GLY A 128 17.64 23.73 13.10
CA GLY A 128 16.62 23.81 12.06
C GLY A 128 16.25 22.47 11.42
N GLU A 129 16.78 21.37 11.92
CA GLU A 129 16.40 20.02 11.48
C GLU A 129 15.25 19.44 12.31
N ARG A 130 14.54 18.51 11.72
CA ARG A 130 13.41 17.81 12.33
C ARG A 130 13.39 16.35 11.91
N LEU A 131 12.66 15.53 12.65
CA LEU A 131 12.44 14.13 12.33
C LEU A 131 11.35 13.96 11.25
N ALA A 132 11.52 12.97 10.40
CA ALA A 132 10.50 12.52 9.47
C ALA A 132 10.57 11.01 9.27
N VAL A 133 9.44 10.37 8.95
CA VAL A 133 9.38 8.97 8.52
C VAL A 133 9.19 8.91 7.02
N VAL A 134 10.01 8.12 6.36
CA VAL A 134 9.91 7.86 4.92
C VAL A 134 9.72 6.37 4.70
N THR A 135 8.69 6.04 3.93
CA THR A 135 8.38 4.67 3.54
C THR A 135 8.51 4.57 2.02
N THR A 136 9.41 3.71 1.56
CA THR A 136 9.68 3.50 0.14
C THR A 136 9.43 2.04 -0.22
N PHE A 137 8.49 1.79 -1.13
CA PHE A 137 8.29 0.46 -1.68
C PHE A 137 9.34 0.16 -2.75
N PRO A 138 9.79 -1.10 -2.85
CA PRO A 138 10.61 -1.53 -3.98
C PRO A 138 9.81 -1.51 -5.28
N ASP A 139 10.50 -1.66 -6.40
CA ASP A 139 9.84 -1.87 -7.67
C ASP A 139 8.98 -3.12 -7.63
N ARG A 140 7.74 -2.99 -8.12
CA ARG A 140 6.81 -4.10 -8.19
C ARG A 140 7.32 -5.18 -9.12
N ALA A 141 7.36 -6.43 -8.68
CA ALA A 141 7.72 -7.57 -9.51
C ALA A 141 6.65 -7.84 -10.60
N ALA A 142 7.01 -8.56 -11.64
CA ALA A 142 6.14 -8.80 -12.79
C ALA A 142 5.40 -10.13 -12.70
N VAL A 143 4.24 -10.22 -13.38
CA VAL A 143 3.61 -11.47 -13.76
C VAL A 143 4.28 -11.93 -15.06
N LEU A 144 4.80 -13.15 -15.08
CA LEU A 144 5.62 -13.71 -16.17
C LEU A 144 4.86 -14.78 -16.94
N ASP A 145 5.16 -14.89 -18.23
CA ASP A 145 4.72 -16.00 -19.10
C ASP A 145 5.44 -17.31 -18.77
N ASN A 146 5.14 -18.37 -19.55
CA ASN A 146 5.76 -19.69 -19.44
C ASN A 146 7.27 -19.70 -19.73
N LYS A 147 7.80 -18.67 -20.40
CA LYS A 147 9.22 -18.51 -20.75
C LYS A 147 9.95 -17.57 -19.79
N GLY A 148 9.24 -16.95 -18.86
CA GLY A 148 9.80 -16.02 -17.90
C GLY A 148 9.84 -14.56 -18.39
N ASN A 149 9.18 -14.23 -19.49
CA ASN A 149 9.05 -12.86 -19.93
C ASN A 149 7.86 -12.17 -19.25
N PRO A 150 7.94 -10.86 -18.95
CA PRO A 150 6.81 -10.13 -18.40
C PRO A 150 5.61 -10.14 -19.32
N LEU A 151 4.44 -10.51 -18.81
CA LEU A 151 3.16 -10.37 -19.52
C LEU A 151 2.70 -8.91 -19.60
N GLN A 152 3.39 -8.02 -18.88
CA GLN A 152 3.17 -6.58 -18.88
C GLN A 152 4.43 -5.88 -19.34
N LEU A 153 4.30 -4.85 -20.17
CA LEU A 153 5.43 -3.99 -20.55
C LEU A 153 5.46 -2.74 -19.67
N GLN A 154 6.67 -2.30 -19.34
CA GLN A 154 6.87 -0.96 -18.82
C GLN A 154 6.78 0.02 -19.99
N ALA A 155 5.88 0.98 -19.89
CA ALA A 155 5.78 2.06 -20.84
C ALA A 155 6.09 3.40 -20.15
N PRO A 156 6.66 4.36 -20.87
CA PRO A 156 6.88 5.70 -20.37
C PRO A 156 5.55 6.33 -19.95
N ALA A 157 5.50 6.87 -18.75
CA ALA A 157 4.36 7.60 -18.22
C ALA A 157 4.81 8.91 -17.60
N TYR A 158 3.87 9.81 -17.37
CA TYR A 158 4.12 11.11 -16.77
C TYR A 158 3.24 11.26 -15.53
N VAL A 159 3.88 11.41 -14.38
CA VAL A 159 3.19 11.66 -13.12
C VAL A 159 2.99 13.15 -12.95
N LEU A 160 1.74 13.54 -12.81
CA LEU A 160 1.31 14.90 -12.54
C LEU A 160 1.10 15.07 -11.04
N GLY A 161 1.69 16.07 -10.45
CA GLY A 161 1.57 16.31 -9.02
C GLY A 161 1.92 17.72 -8.62
N VAL A 162 1.83 18.00 -7.34
CA VAL A 162 2.12 19.30 -6.75
C VAL A 162 2.95 19.12 -5.48
N ILE A 163 3.59 20.19 -5.04
CA ILE A 163 4.19 20.28 -3.71
C ILE A 163 3.37 21.33 -2.95
N PRO A 164 2.56 20.93 -1.93
CA PRO A 164 1.51 21.79 -1.36
C PRO A 164 1.99 23.16 -0.87
N ASP A 165 3.14 23.23 -0.22
CA ASP A 165 3.72 24.47 0.31
C ASP A 165 4.27 25.43 -0.76
N ARG A 166 4.40 24.98 -2.01
CA ARG A 166 4.81 25.79 -3.16
C ARG A 166 3.64 26.36 -3.95
N LEU A 167 2.41 26.05 -3.53
CA LEU A 167 1.22 26.54 -4.21
C LEU A 167 0.82 27.91 -3.67
N ALA A 168 0.73 28.90 -4.54
CA ALA A 168 0.19 30.20 -4.18
C ALA A 168 -1.30 30.12 -3.79
N SER A 169 -2.07 29.24 -4.43
CA SER A 169 -3.47 28.98 -4.10
C SER A 169 -3.82 27.51 -4.41
N PRO A 170 -3.94 26.65 -3.40
CA PRO A 170 -4.37 25.26 -3.58
C PRO A 170 -5.71 25.13 -4.31
N ALA A 171 -6.67 26.01 -4.02
CA ALA A 171 -7.99 26.00 -4.66
C ALA A 171 -7.92 26.31 -6.16
N SER A 172 -7.15 27.31 -6.58
CA SER A 172 -7.00 27.65 -8.00
C SER A 172 -6.26 26.55 -8.77
N THR A 173 -5.25 25.95 -8.14
CA THR A 173 -4.54 24.79 -8.71
C THR A 173 -5.47 23.61 -8.89
N ALA A 174 -6.27 23.27 -7.87
CA ALA A 174 -7.24 22.16 -7.94
C ALA A 174 -8.28 22.36 -9.05
N GLN A 175 -8.85 23.56 -9.17
CA GLN A 175 -9.79 23.91 -10.23
C GLN A 175 -9.16 23.82 -11.63
N ALA A 176 -7.96 24.43 -11.77
CA ALA A 176 -7.24 24.40 -13.05
C ALA A 176 -6.85 22.99 -13.47
N PHE A 177 -6.44 22.14 -12.52
CA PHE A 177 -6.11 20.74 -12.76
C PHE A 177 -7.33 19.91 -13.13
N ALA A 178 -8.41 20.00 -12.36
CA ALA A 178 -9.67 19.32 -12.59
C ALA A 178 -10.24 19.61 -13.99
N LYS A 179 -10.25 20.89 -14.40
CA LYS A 179 -10.73 21.31 -15.72
C LYS A 179 -9.99 20.62 -16.89
N ARG A 180 -8.73 20.23 -16.68
CA ARG A 180 -7.88 19.64 -17.72
C ARG A 180 -7.79 18.12 -17.68
N THR A 181 -8.05 17.54 -16.53
CA THR A 181 -7.95 16.09 -16.32
C THR A 181 -9.29 15.37 -16.21
N GLY A 182 -10.39 16.13 -16.07
CA GLY A 182 -11.72 15.56 -15.82
C GLY A 182 -11.97 15.13 -14.37
N LEU A 183 -11.01 15.32 -13.47
CA LEU A 183 -11.16 14.99 -12.06
C LEU A 183 -12.07 15.99 -11.34
N GLN A 184 -12.57 15.62 -10.16
CA GLN A 184 -13.39 16.50 -9.32
C GLN A 184 -12.51 17.51 -8.57
N ALA A 185 -12.74 18.82 -8.76
CA ALA A 185 -11.94 19.86 -8.12
C ALA A 185 -11.92 19.78 -6.58
N GLY A 186 -13.04 19.41 -5.97
CA GLY A 186 -13.14 19.22 -4.51
C GLY A 186 -12.29 18.06 -3.99
N GLN A 187 -12.22 16.95 -4.73
CA GLN A 187 -11.36 15.82 -4.37
C GLN A 187 -9.88 16.19 -4.48
N VAL A 188 -9.49 16.85 -5.58
CA VAL A 188 -8.11 17.34 -5.76
C VAL A 188 -7.71 18.31 -4.67
N LEU A 189 -8.58 19.26 -4.31
CA LEU A 189 -8.33 20.19 -3.21
C LEU A 189 -8.18 19.46 -1.88
N GLY A 190 -9.06 18.49 -1.59
CA GLY A 190 -8.97 17.66 -0.39
C GLY A 190 -7.65 16.90 -0.29
N GLN A 191 -7.17 16.33 -1.40
CA GLN A 191 -5.86 15.66 -1.45
C GLN A 191 -4.71 16.64 -1.19
N ILE A 192 -4.74 17.84 -1.79
CA ILE A 192 -3.69 18.85 -1.61
C ILE A 192 -3.64 19.34 -0.16
N THR A 193 -4.80 19.59 0.46
CA THR A 193 -4.88 20.10 1.84
C THR A 193 -4.53 19.05 2.90
N ALA A 194 -4.77 17.77 2.61
CA ALA A 194 -4.43 16.65 3.49
C ALA A 194 -2.98 16.18 3.34
N ALA A 195 -2.27 16.61 2.29
CA ALA A 195 -0.94 16.14 1.98
C ALA A 195 0.13 16.81 2.86
N THR A 196 1.27 16.10 3.01
CA THR A 196 2.46 16.63 3.68
C THR A 196 2.98 17.87 2.93
N PRO A 197 3.16 19.03 3.59
CA PRO A 197 3.41 20.32 2.93
C PRO A 197 4.60 20.32 1.95
N HIS A 198 5.70 19.69 2.30
CA HIS A 198 6.95 19.72 1.53
C HIS A 198 7.16 18.51 0.60
N SER A 199 6.19 17.58 0.56
CA SER A 199 6.29 16.35 -0.22
C SER A 199 5.59 16.50 -1.57
N PHE A 200 6.14 15.80 -2.60
CA PHE A 200 5.47 15.71 -3.88
C PHE A 200 4.21 14.86 -3.75
N LEU A 201 3.05 15.50 -3.89
CA LEU A 201 1.75 14.84 -3.96
C LEU A 201 1.46 14.45 -5.41
N ARG A 202 1.31 13.16 -5.65
CA ARG A 202 0.86 12.62 -6.93
C ARG A 202 -0.66 12.82 -7.06
N LEU A 203 -1.11 13.43 -8.16
CA LEU A 203 -2.53 13.70 -8.44
C LEU A 203 -3.07 12.82 -9.56
N ALA A 204 -2.28 12.60 -10.62
CA ALA A 204 -2.64 11.73 -11.74
C ALA A 204 -1.40 11.17 -12.42
N THR A 205 -1.59 10.08 -13.17
CA THR A 205 -0.57 9.52 -14.05
C THR A 205 -1.16 9.42 -15.46
N LEU A 206 -0.42 9.91 -16.45
CA LEU A 206 -0.79 9.87 -17.86
C LEU A 206 0.20 8.98 -18.62
N ASP A 207 -0.30 8.19 -19.54
CA ASP A 207 0.54 7.55 -20.56
C ASP A 207 1.16 8.59 -21.50
N SER A 208 2.20 8.19 -22.23
CA SER A 208 2.93 9.10 -23.13
C SER A 208 2.07 9.73 -24.22
N ALA A 209 1.08 8.99 -24.75
CA ALA A 209 0.23 9.49 -25.83
C ALA A 209 -0.76 10.54 -25.30
N THR A 210 -1.36 10.27 -24.15
CA THR A 210 -2.28 11.20 -23.45
C THR A 210 -1.53 12.45 -23.00
N TYR A 211 -0.34 12.28 -22.41
CA TYR A 211 0.48 13.41 -22.01
C TYR A 211 0.88 14.27 -23.22
N ALA A 212 1.30 13.67 -24.34
CA ALA A 212 1.66 14.41 -25.53
C ALA A 212 0.51 15.29 -26.06
N LYS A 213 -0.75 14.80 -25.98
CA LYS A 213 -1.94 15.56 -26.35
C LYS A 213 -2.24 16.71 -25.38
N GLN A 214 -2.00 16.50 -24.08
CA GLN A 214 -2.43 17.43 -23.03
C GLN A 214 -1.32 18.36 -22.52
N ARG A 215 -0.04 18.12 -22.85
CA ARG A 215 1.12 18.83 -22.29
C ARG A 215 1.05 20.35 -22.35
N PHE A 216 0.50 20.89 -23.43
CA PHE A 216 0.37 22.35 -23.58
C PHE A 216 -0.70 22.94 -22.67
N SER A 217 -1.83 22.26 -22.51
CA SER A 217 -2.90 22.68 -21.61
C SER A 217 -2.49 22.55 -20.15
N LEU A 218 -1.72 21.52 -19.81
CA LEU A 218 -1.23 21.27 -18.45
C LEU A 218 -0.22 22.32 -17.96
N ARG A 219 0.52 22.98 -18.86
CA ARG A 219 1.40 24.13 -18.51
C ARG A 219 0.67 25.29 -17.87
N GLY A 220 -0.64 25.42 -18.13
CA GLY A 220 -1.48 26.45 -17.52
C GLY A 220 -2.02 26.11 -16.13
N VAL A 221 -1.59 25.00 -15.50
CA VAL A 221 -1.96 24.65 -14.12
C VAL A 221 -0.91 25.22 -13.16
N PRO A 222 -1.27 26.16 -12.28
CA PRO A 222 -0.30 26.76 -11.35
C PRO A 222 0.31 25.74 -10.42
N GLY A 223 1.63 25.74 -10.27
CA GLY A 223 2.35 24.85 -9.35
C GLY A 223 2.40 23.38 -9.75
N LEU A 224 1.94 23.01 -10.95
CA LEU A 224 2.01 21.63 -11.45
C LEU A 224 3.47 21.23 -11.70
N VAL A 225 3.85 20.09 -11.13
CA VAL A 225 5.12 19.42 -11.36
C VAL A 225 4.86 18.14 -12.14
N VAL A 226 5.58 17.94 -13.25
CA VAL A 226 5.49 16.74 -14.08
C VAL A 226 6.77 15.95 -13.94
N ARG A 227 6.67 14.66 -13.58
CA ARG A 227 7.80 13.75 -13.46
C ARG A 227 7.66 12.63 -14.49
N PRO A 228 8.67 12.39 -15.34
CA PRO A 228 8.70 11.19 -16.16
C PRO A 228 8.89 9.96 -15.25
N GLU A 229 8.08 8.96 -15.43
CA GLU A 229 8.17 7.67 -14.76
C GLU A 229 7.92 6.55 -15.77
N HIS A 230 8.21 5.30 -15.37
CA HIS A 230 7.80 4.13 -16.15
C HIS A 230 6.56 3.54 -15.48
N GLN A 231 5.43 3.65 -16.15
CA GLN A 231 4.21 2.94 -15.75
C GLN A 231 4.21 1.58 -16.45
N ARG A 232 3.77 0.55 -15.75
CA ARG A 232 3.50 -0.73 -16.39
C ARG A 232 2.20 -0.59 -17.18
N LEU A 233 2.32 -0.55 -18.49
CA LEU A 233 1.19 -0.71 -19.39
C LEU A 233 1.07 -2.18 -19.73
N PHE A 234 -0.16 -2.67 -19.69
CA PHE A 234 -0.48 -3.98 -20.21
C PHE A 234 -0.32 -4.00 -21.73
N GLN A 235 0.30 -5.01 -22.25
CA GLN A 235 -0.04 -5.39 -23.62
C GLN A 235 -1.52 -5.72 -23.59
N ALA A 236 -2.33 -4.98 -24.34
CA ALA A 236 -3.78 -5.04 -24.33
C ALA A 236 -4.38 -6.46 -24.48
N LYS A 237 -3.56 -7.42 -24.83
CA LYS A 237 -3.95 -8.79 -25.12
C LYS A 237 -3.98 -9.75 -23.90
N ALA A 238 -3.62 -9.34 -22.70
CA ALA A 238 -3.70 -10.20 -21.49
C ALA A 238 -4.38 -9.51 -20.29
N THR A 239 -5.04 -8.37 -20.50
CA THR A 239 -5.60 -7.51 -19.45
C THR A 239 -6.57 -8.22 -18.51
N GLY A 240 -7.47 -9.07 -19.04
CA GLY A 240 -8.46 -9.78 -18.23
C GLY A 240 -7.84 -10.72 -17.19
N LEU A 241 -6.83 -11.51 -17.60
CA LEU A 241 -6.17 -12.47 -16.72
C LEU A 241 -5.17 -11.81 -15.78
N VAL A 242 -4.25 -11.00 -16.33
CA VAL A 242 -3.20 -10.36 -15.56
C VAL A 242 -3.77 -9.32 -14.61
N GLY A 243 -4.77 -8.61 -15.05
CA GLY A 243 -5.46 -7.58 -14.29
C GLY A 243 -4.82 -6.20 -14.42
N GLU A 244 -5.43 -5.22 -13.82
CA GLU A 244 -5.00 -3.84 -13.84
C GLU A 244 -4.22 -3.46 -12.59
N VAL A 245 -3.36 -2.47 -12.72
CA VAL A 245 -2.68 -1.81 -11.61
C VAL A 245 -3.03 -0.32 -11.58
N GLY A 246 -3.08 0.26 -10.41
CA GLY A 246 -3.37 1.67 -10.24
C GLY A 246 -2.90 2.17 -8.88
N ASN A 247 -3.18 3.44 -8.60
CA ASN A 247 -2.80 4.08 -7.34
C ASN A 247 -4.00 4.22 -6.37
N GLU A 248 -5.13 3.62 -6.71
CA GLU A 248 -6.35 3.67 -5.90
C GLU A 248 -6.29 2.62 -4.79
N ILE A 249 -6.26 3.08 -3.55
CA ILE A 249 -6.32 2.21 -2.38
C ILE A 249 -7.80 2.01 -2.03
N ASN A 250 -8.37 0.89 -2.50
CA ASN A 250 -9.74 0.52 -2.19
C ASN A 250 -9.89 -0.07 -0.77
N GLU A 251 -11.12 -0.28 -0.31
CA GLU A 251 -11.41 -0.82 1.02
C GLU A 251 -10.80 -2.20 1.27
N ARG A 252 -10.74 -3.04 0.24
CA ARG A 252 -10.13 -4.37 0.32
C ARG A 252 -8.63 -4.29 0.64
N LEU A 253 -7.90 -3.39 -0.02
CA LEU A 253 -6.48 -3.17 0.25
C LEU A 253 -6.24 -2.58 1.64
N ARG A 254 -7.17 -1.75 2.13
CA ARG A 254 -7.15 -1.25 3.52
C ARG A 254 -7.40 -2.36 4.52
N ALA A 255 -8.34 -3.27 4.23
CA ALA A 255 -8.66 -4.43 5.06
C ALA A 255 -7.49 -5.43 5.16
N ASP A 256 -6.62 -5.49 4.15
CA ASP A 256 -5.40 -6.31 4.18
C ASP A 256 -4.37 -5.85 5.23
N GLY A 257 -4.62 -4.72 5.90
CA GLY A 257 -3.76 -4.17 6.96
C GLY A 257 -2.39 -3.70 6.48
N ALA A 258 -2.14 -3.70 5.18
CA ALA A 258 -0.91 -3.17 4.61
C ALA A 258 -1.02 -1.65 4.46
N LEU A 259 -0.02 -0.94 4.95
CA LEU A 259 0.04 0.51 4.86
C LEU A 259 0.65 0.91 3.52
N TYR A 260 -0.22 1.18 2.58
CA TYR A 260 0.19 1.71 1.29
C TYR A 260 0.37 3.22 1.40
N ALA A 261 1.59 3.70 1.10
CA ALA A 261 1.81 5.14 0.97
C ALA A 261 0.99 5.71 -0.20
N PRO A 262 0.51 6.96 -0.11
CA PRO A 262 -0.16 7.61 -1.23
C PRO A 262 0.69 7.51 -2.50
N GLY A 263 0.09 7.07 -3.59
CA GLY A 263 0.78 6.88 -4.87
C GLY A 263 1.46 5.52 -5.06
N THR A 264 1.35 4.59 -4.10
CA THR A 264 1.83 3.20 -4.30
C THR A 264 1.02 2.53 -5.39
N THR A 265 1.70 1.90 -6.36
CA THR A 265 1.05 1.10 -7.41
C THR A 265 0.58 -0.23 -6.84
N VAL A 266 -0.72 -0.48 -6.91
CA VAL A 266 -1.39 -1.68 -6.38
C VAL A 266 -2.14 -2.42 -7.48
N GLY A 267 -2.31 -3.73 -7.34
CA GLY A 267 -3.14 -4.54 -8.24
C GLY A 267 -4.62 -4.31 -7.97
N LEU A 268 -5.38 -3.93 -8.99
CA LEU A 268 -6.82 -3.64 -8.92
C LEU A 268 -7.68 -4.83 -9.33
N SER A 269 -7.17 -5.70 -10.20
CA SER A 269 -7.88 -6.89 -10.68
C SER A 269 -6.92 -8.03 -11.05
N GLY A 270 -7.44 -9.19 -11.41
CA GLY A 270 -6.71 -10.34 -11.95
C GLY A 270 -5.59 -10.87 -11.04
N LEU A 271 -4.55 -11.40 -11.67
CA LEU A 271 -3.36 -11.91 -10.98
C LEU A 271 -2.61 -10.82 -10.23
N GLU A 272 -2.62 -9.58 -10.73
CA GLU A 272 -2.02 -8.44 -10.05
C GLU A 272 -2.66 -8.19 -8.67
N GLN A 273 -3.97 -8.28 -8.57
CA GLN A 273 -4.69 -8.16 -7.30
C GLN A 273 -4.51 -9.40 -6.43
N LYS A 274 -4.62 -10.59 -7.03
CA LYS A 274 -4.52 -11.87 -6.31
C LYS A 274 -3.18 -12.03 -5.60
N TYR A 275 -2.09 -11.63 -6.28
CA TYR A 275 -0.72 -11.74 -5.79
C TYR A 275 -0.14 -10.39 -5.34
N GLN A 276 -0.99 -9.45 -4.94
CA GLN A 276 -0.61 -8.11 -4.55
C GLN A 276 0.59 -8.05 -3.58
N ARG A 277 0.53 -8.82 -2.48
CA ARG A 277 1.61 -8.82 -1.47
C ARG A 277 2.92 -9.39 -2.00
N GLN A 278 2.83 -10.46 -2.78
CA GLN A 278 4.01 -11.11 -3.37
C GLN A 278 4.69 -10.20 -4.39
N LEU A 279 3.91 -9.59 -5.29
CA LEU A 279 4.42 -8.73 -6.34
C LEU A 279 4.99 -7.42 -5.82
N LEU A 280 4.38 -6.84 -4.79
CA LEU A 280 4.82 -5.54 -4.25
C LEU A 280 6.01 -5.68 -3.31
N GLY A 281 6.15 -6.80 -2.59
CA GLY A 281 7.11 -6.93 -1.50
C GLY A 281 6.71 -6.10 -0.27
N THR A 282 7.70 -5.77 0.55
CA THR A 282 7.50 -4.94 1.74
C THR A 282 8.32 -3.65 1.66
N PRO A 283 7.83 -2.54 2.21
CA PRO A 283 8.54 -1.27 2.10
C PRO A 283 9.75 -1.20 3.04
N THR A 284 10.75 -0.46 2.61
CA THR A 284 11.78 0.07 3.50
C THR A 284 11.23 1.27 4.26
N THR A 285 11.30 1.23 5.58
CA THR A 285 10.92 2.34 6.45
C THR A 285 12.18 2.97 7.03
N GLN A 286 12.28 4.29 6.99
CA GLN A 286 13.39 5.05 7.55
C GLN A 286 12.88 6.17 8.43
N VAL A 287 13.54 6.38 9.56
CA VAL A 287 13.48 7.63 10.32
C VAL A 287 14.67 8.48 9.87
N ILE A 288 14.39 9.66 9.38
CA ILE A 288 15.39 10.56 8.79
C ILE A 288 15.37 11.92 9.48
N ALA A 289 16.51 12.59 9.45
CA ALA A 289 16.60 14.02 9.70
C ALA A 289 16.36 14.80 8.40
N VAL A 290 15.59 15.87 8.47
CA VAL A 290 15.34 16.75 7.33
C VAL A 290 15.54 18.21 7.73
N ASN A 291 16.15 19.00 6.85
CA ASN A 291 16.36 20.43 7.06
C ASN A 291 15.08 21.25 6.81
N SER A 292 15.14 22.56 6.98
CA SER A 292 14.02 23.48 6.75
C SER A 292 13.51 23.47 5.30
N ALA A 293 14.33 23.07 4.33
CA ALA A 293 13.93 22.89 2.93
C ALA A 293 13.30 21.52 2.65
N GLY A 294 13.17 20.65 3.66
CA GLY A 294 12.62 19.29 3.52
C GLY A 294 13.60 18.30 2.88
N GLN A 295 14.87 18.66 2.77
CA GLN A 295 15.90 17.75 2.24
C GLN A 295 16.41 16.85 3.35
N GLN A 296 16.60 15.58 3.04
CA GLN A 296 17.19 14.61 3.95
C GLN A 296 18.66 14.96 4.23
N THR A 297 19.01 15.02 5.51
CA THR A 297 20.37 15.28 5.98
C THR A 297 21.01 14.06 6.61
N GLY A 298 20.20 13.12 7.13
CA GLY A 298 20.71 11.90 7.75
C GLY A 298 19.65 10.80 7.87
N ILE A 299 20.10 9.55 8.01
CA ILE A 299 19.27 8.40 8.36
C ILE A 299 19.54 8.03 9.81
N LEU A 300 18.51 8.04 10.64
CA LEU A 300 18.61 7.79 12.08
C LEU A 300 18.25 6.36 12.46
N ALA A 301 17.33 5.77 11.71
CA ALA A 301 16.94 4.36 11.81
C ALA A 301 16.44 3.85 10.47
N GLN A 302 16.62 2.56 10.21
CA GLN A 302 16.15 1.93 8.99
C GLN A 302 15.71 0.50 9.25
N TRP A 303 14.57 0.14 8.67
CA TRP A 303 14.07 -1.23 8.57
C TRP A 303 13.97 -1.57 7.10
N PRO A 304 14.87 -2.43 6.59
CA PRO A 304 14.87 -2.81 5.19
C PRO A 304 13.58 -3.54 4.83
N GLY A 305 13.04 -3.21 3.67
CA GLY A 305 11.97 -3.97 3.04
C GLY A 305 12.50 -5.17 2.27
N THR A 306 11.58 -5.91 1.66
CA THR A 306 11.88 -7.03 0.76
C THR A 306 11.39 -6.72 -0.64
N THR A 307 12.16 -7.07 -1.65
CA THR A 307 11.74 -6.94 -3.05
C THR A 307 10.54 -7.84 -3.36
N GLY A 308 9.70 -7.42 -4.30
CA GLY A 308 8.63 -8.25 -4.81
C GLY A 308 9.18 -9.52 -5.49
N ILE A 309 8.39 -10.59 -5.43
CA ILE A 309 8.71 -11.87 -6.06
C ILE A 309 7.83 -12.02 -7.30
N PRO A 310 8.41 -12.24 -8.50
CA PRO A 310 7.63 -12.45 -9.72
C PRO A 310 6.68 -13.64 -9.61
N VAL A 311 5.51 -13.52 -10.23
CA VAL A 311 4.55 -14.63 -10.37
C VAL A 311 4.76 -15.25 -11.74
N ARG A 312 5.23 -16.50 -11.78
CA ARG A 312 5.34 -17.27 -13.00
C ARG A 312 4.01 -17.93 -13.32
N THR A 313 3.58 -17.81 -14.56
CA THR A 313 2.38 -18.49 -15.08
C THR A 313 2.76 -19.52 -16.12
N THR A 314 1.79 -20.32 -16.50
CA THR A 314 1.89 -21.29 -17.60
C THR A 314 1.39 -20.70 -18.91
N ILE A 315 1.02 -19.42 -18.94
CA ILE A 315 0.47 -18.72 -20.10
C ILE A 315 1.50 -18.73 -21.24
N ASP A 316 1.10 -19.23 -22.38
CA ASP A 316 1.85 -19.17 -23.62
C ASP A 316 1.38 -17.95 -24.43
N PRO A 317 2.26 -16.95 -24.69
CA PRO A 317 1.86 -15.73 -25.40
C PRO A 317 1.30 -16.00 -26.79
N THR A 318 1.73 -17.07 -27.46
CA THR A 318 1.24 -17.44 -28.79
C THR A 318 -0.20 -17.97 -28.70
N ALA A 319 -0.46 -18.89 -27.77
CA ALA A 319 -1.80 -19.41 -27.53
C ALA A 319 -2.75 -18.32 -27.04
N GLN A 320 -2.28 -17.45 -26.14
CA GLN A 320 -3.04 -16.31 -25.61
C GLN A 320 -3.45 -15.33 -26.73
N ASN A 321 -2.50 -14.97 -27.60
CA ASN A 321 -2.80 -14.09 -28.74
C ASN A 321 -3.77 -14.74 -29.74
N ALA A 322 -3.61 -16.03 -30.03
CA ALA A 322 -4.53 -16.76 -30.92
C ALA A 322 -5.95 -16.79 -30.34
N ALA A 323 -6.10 -17.08 -29.03
CA ALA A 323 -7.39 -17.07 -28.35
C ALA A 323 -8.09 -15.70 -28.42
N LEU A 324 -7.34 -14.63 -28.15
CA LEU A 324 -7.87 -13.27 -28.21
C LEU A 324 -8.26 -12.85 -29.63
N THR A 325 -7.43 -13.21 -30.63
CA THR A 325 -7.76 -12.94 -32.05
C THR A 325 -9.00 -13.70 -32.50
N ALA A 326 -9.19 -14.94 -32.04
CA ALA A 326 -10.40 -15.71 -32.32
C ALA A 326 -11.68 -15.08 -31.73
N MET A 327 -11.54 -14.27 -30.66
CA MET A 327 -12.66 -13.55 -30.05
C MET A 327 -12.92 -12.19 -30.68
N GLU A 328 -12.01 -11.68 -31.52
CA GLU A 328 -12.19 -10.42 -32.24
C GLU A 328 -13.35 -10.57 -33.26
N GLY A 329 -14.36 -9.69 -33.14
CA GLY A 329 -15.52 -9.70 -34.07
C GLY A 329 -16.62 -10.71 -33.72
N VAL A 330 -16.52 -11.44 -32.62
CA VAL A 330 -17.61 -12.29 -32.14
C VAL A 330 -18.74 -11.39 -31.62
N PRO A 331 -19.99 -11.52 -32.14
CA PRO A 331 -21.07 -10.62 -31.74
C PRO A 331 -21.65 -10.89 -30.36
N SER A 332 -21.41 -12.05 -29.78
CA SER A 332 -21.88 -12.49 -28.47
C SER A 332 -20.73 -12.56 -27.45
N SER A 333 -21.05 -12.44 -26.18
CA SER A 333 -20.08 -12.71 -25.12
C SER A 333 -19.60 -14.16 -25.22
N GLY A 334 -18.30 -14.37 -25.00
CA GLY A 334 -17.70 -15.70 -25.07
C GLY A 334 -16.37 -15.76 -24.33
N GLU A 335 -15.94 -16.97 -24.02
CA GLU A 335 -14.74 -17.25 -23.24
C GLU A 335 -13.97 -18.42 -23.86
N ILE A 336 -12.64 -18.33 -23.84
CA ILE A 336 -11.73 -19.40 -24.25
C ILE A 336 -10.76 -19.66 -23.13
N VAL A 337 -10.71 -20.91 -22.67
CA VAL A 337 -9.66 -21.40 -21.76
C VAL A 337 -8.95 -22.55 -22.44
N ALA A 338 -7.69 -22.38 -22.78
CA ALA A 338 -6.86 -23.44 -23.37
C ALA A 338 -6.03 -24.14 -22.30
N VAL A 339 -6.17 -25.45 -22.19
CA VAL A 339 -5.46 -26.27 -21.20
C VAL A 339 -4.66 -27.34 -21.93
N ARG A 340 -3.42 -27.55 -21.51
CA ARG A 340 -2.58 -28.66 -21.98
C ARG A 340 -3.09 -29.95 -21.34
N ALA A 341 -3.67 -30.82 -22.14
CA ALA A 341 -4.31 -32.04 -21.63
C ALA A 341 -3.38 -32.97 -20.84
N SER A 342 -2.08 -33.01 -21.20
CA SER A 342 -1.09 -33.86 -20.55
C SER A 342 -0.62 -33.41 -19.18
N THR A 343 -0.69 -32.09 -18.88
CA THR A 343 -0.13 -31.52 -17.64
C THR A 343 -1.17 -30.73 -16.83
N GLY A 344 -2.30 -30.37 -17.43
CA GLY A 344 -3.29 -29.47 -16.81
C GLY A 344 -2.89 -27.99 -16.81
N GLU A 345 -1.79 -27.63 -17.47
CA GLU A 345 -1.33 -26.23 -17.56
C GLU A 345 -2.32 -25.38 -18.35
N VAL A 346 -2.73 -24.25 -17.79
CA VAL A 346 -3.55 -23.25 -18.49
C VAL A 346 -2.63 -22.43 -19.40
N LEU A 347 -2.81 -22.56 -20.71
CA LEU A 347 -1.98 -21.89 -21.72
C LEU A 347 -2.53 -20.55 -22.17
N ALA A 348 -3.86 -20.38 -22.16
CA ALA A 348 -4.52 -19.15 -22.54
C ALA A 348 -5.85 -19.00 -21.79
N VAL A 349 -6.19 -17.75 -21.48
CA VAL A 349 -7.51 -17.34 -20.96
C VAL A 349 -7.90 -16.07 -21.69
N ALA A 350 -8.94 -16.16 -22.54
CA ALA A 350 -9.47 -15.03 -23.29
C ALA A 350 -10.96 -14.90 -23.05
N GLN A 351 -11.44 -13.68 -22.96
CA GLN A 351 -12.86 -13.39 -22.86
C GLN A 351 -13.21 -12.20 -23.72
N HIS A 352 -14.41 -12.23 -24.30
CA HIS A 352 -15.01 -11.16 -25.07
C HIS A 352 -16.40 -10.85 -24.54
N GLN A 353 -16.76 -9.57 -24.54
CA GLN A 353 -18.06 -9.11 -24.11
C GLN A 353 -18.75 -8.29 -25.17
N ALA A 354 -19.97 -8.69 -25.54
CA ALA A 354 -20.80 -7.95 -26.47
C ALA A 354 -21.37 -6.64 -25.88
N SER A 355 -21.50 -6.51 -24.57
CA SER A 355 -22.22 -5.41 -23.88
C SER A 355 -21.42 -4.61 -22.86
N GLY A 356 -20.12 -4.77 -22.80
CA GLY A 356 -19.21 -3.87 -22.07
C GLY A 356 -19.19 -3.93 -20.54
N VAL A 357 -19.89 -4.85 -19.90
CA VAL A 357 -19.96 -4.91 -18.44
C VAL A 357 -19.96 -6.36 -17.90
N LEU A 358 -18.83 -7.03 -17.92
CA LEU A 358 -18.64 -8.23 -17.09
C LEU A 358 -17.35 -8.12 -16.26
N PRO A 359 -17.26 -8.81 -15.10
CA PRO A 359 -16.01 -8.87 -14.34
C PRO A 359 -14.87 -9.44 -15.19
N ALA A 360 -13.67 -8.92 -14.96
CA ALA A 360 -12.49 -9.28 -15.75
C ALA A 360 -11.99 -10.74 -15.57
N ASP A 361 -12.66 -11.54 -14.76
CA ASP A 361 -12.27 -12.90 -14.39
C ASP A 361 -13.38 -13.95 -14.58
N ASP A 362 -14.41 -13.65 -15.38
CA ASP A 362 -15.53 -14.56 -15.65
C ASP A 362 -15.05 -15.88 -16.25
N ALA A 363 -14.10 -15.86 -17.17
CA ALA A 363 -13.51 -17.06 -17.76
C ALA A 363 -12.92 -18.06 -16.75
N LEU A 364 -12.58 -17.61 -15.56
CA LEU A 364 -11.99 -18.42 -14.48
C LEU A 364 -12.97 -18.71 -13.35
N ASN A 365 -13.96 -17.85 -13.12
CA ASN A 365 -14.80 -17.87 -11.92
C ASN A 365 -16.30 -18.02 -12.20
N ALA A 366 -16.75 -17.80 -13.44
CA ALA A 366 -18.15 -17.93 -13.77
C ALA A 366 -18.64 -19.37 -13.60
N LYS A 367 -19.81 -19.50 -12.96
CA LYS A 367 -20.49 -20.78 -12.80
C LYS A 367 -21.54 -20.90 -13.91
N LEU A 368 -21.08 -21.37 -15.09
CA LEU A 368 -21.94 -21.56 -16.24
C LEU A 368 -22.57 -22.97 -16.21
N THR A 369 -23.82 -23.06 -16.66
CA THR A 369 -24.44 -24.37 -16.89
C THR A 369 -23.74 -25.02 -18.07
N PRO A 370 -23.19 -26.25 -17.92
CA PRO A 370 -22.39 -26.89 -18.98
C PRO A 370 -23.20 -27.24 -20.22
N GLY A 371 -24.54 -27.24 -20.12
CA GLY A 371 -25.41 -27.60 -21.26
C GLY A 371 -25.06 -28.97 -21.83
N THR A 372 -25.14 -29.07 -23.15
CA THR A 372 -24.82 -30.33 -23.87
C THR A 372 -23.35 -30.73 -23.78
N ALA A 373 -22.42 -29.82 -23.41
CA ALA A 373 -21.01 -30.19 -23.18
C ALA A 373 -20.84 -31.23 -22.05
N PHE A 374 -21.79 -31.32 -21.11
CA PHE A 374 -21.76 -32.35 -20.07
C PHE A 374 -21.92 -33.76 -20.60
N THR A 375 -22.53 -33.94 -21.80
CA THR A 375 -22.68 -35.25 -22.44
C THR A 375 -21.35 -35.92 -22.74
N ILE A 376 -20.26 -35.14 -22.92
CA ILE A 376 -18.89 -35.67 -23.09
C ILE A 376 -18.48 -36.48 -21.86
N LEU A 377 -18.73 -35.96 -20.67
CA LEU A 377 -18.40 -36.64 -19.41
C LEU A 377 -19.32 -37.85 -19.18
N SER A 378 -20.61 -37.72 -19.46
CA SER A 378 -21.57 -38.83 -19.39
C SER A 378 -21.18 -39.94 -20.36
N ALA A 379 -20.87 -39.59 -21.62
CA ALA A 379 -20.41 -40.55 -22.61
C ALA A 379 -19.13 -41.29 -22.21
N ALA A 380 -18.15 -40.54 -21.67
CA ALA A 380 -16.90 -41.12 -21.19
C ALA A 380 -17.15 -42.13 -20.06
N ALA A 381 -18.04 -41.81 -19.11
CA ALA A 381 -18.42 -42.69 -18.04
C ALA A 381 -19.13 -43.95 -18.56
N LEU A 382 -20.08 -43.80 -19.50
CA LEU A 382 -20.79 -44.91 -20.09
C LEU A 382 -19.84 -45.87 -20.81
N VAL A 383 -18.88 -45.35 -21.60
CA VAL A 383 -17.85 -46.15 -22.26
C VAL A 383 -16.96 -46.88 -21.25
N GLN A 384 -16.58 -46.24 -20.15
CA GLN A 384 -15.82 -46.90 -19.08
C GLN A 384 -16.61 -48.04 -18.42
N HIS A 385 -17.93 -47.95 -18.39
CA HIS A 385 -18.85 -48.99 -17.90
C HIS A 385 -19.25 -50.01 -18.98
N GLY A 386 -18.55 -50.06 -20.11
CA GLY A 386 -18.69 -51.09 -21.13
C GLY A 386 -19.65 -50.80 -22.27
N LEU A 387 -20.13 -49.53 -22.35
CA LEU A 387 -20.96 -49.13 -23.54
C LEU A 387 -20.06 -49.04 -24.77
N SER A 388 -20.45 -49.68 -25.87
CA SER A 388 -19.71 -49.58 -27.13
C SER A 388 -20.30 -48.52 -28.05
N ALA A 389 -19.53 -48.06 -29.02
CA ALA A 389 -19.97 -47.06 -30.02
C ALA A 389 -21.20 -47.52 -30.82
N SER A 390 -21.39 -48.84 -30.99
CA SER A 390 -22.50 -49.46 -31.69
C SER A 390 -23.70 -49.84 -30.80
N THR A 391 -23.61 -49.68 -29.49
CA THR A 391 -24.70 -49.98 -28.56
C THR A 391 -25.93 -49.17 -28.92
N PRO A 392 -27.11 -49.77 -29.17
CA PRO A 392 -28.33 -49.02 -29.42
C PRO A 392 -28.78 -48.25 -28.16
N ILE A 393 -29.04 -46.98 -28.29
CA ILE A 393 -29.63 -46.15 -27.25
C ILE A 393 -30.83 -45.42 -27.83
N THR A 394 -31.81 -45.08 -26.97
CA THR A 394 -33.02 -44.36 -27.33
C THR A 394 -32.87 -42.91 -26.94
N CYS A 395 -33.28 -41.98 -27.83
CA CYS A 395 -33.27 -40.54 -27.59
C CYS A 395 -34.71 -40.02 -27.53
N PRO A 396 -35.38 -40.12 -26.38
CA PRO A 396 -36.73 -39.57 -26.22
C PRO A 396 -36.69 -38.03 -26.21
N ASN A 397 -37.80 -37.39 -26.62
CA ASN A 397 -37.92 -35.93 -26.60
C ASN A 397 -37.86 -35.36 -25.15
N SER A 398 -38.26 -36.16 -24.18
CA SER A 398 -38.14 -35.80 -22.77
C SER A 398 -37.91 -37.03 -21.90
N PHE A 399 -37.19 -36.85 -20.81
CA PHE A 399 -36.93 -37.87 -19.82
C PHE A 399 -36.95 -37.28 -18.41
N ASN A 400 -37.61 -37.93 -17.47
CA ASN A 400 -37.70 -37.46 -16.07
C ASN A 400 -36.83 -38.28 -15.18
N VAL A 401 -35.96 -37.62 -14.43
CA VAL A 401 -35.08 -38.24 -13.42
C VAL A 401 -35.16 -37.43 -12.15
N GLY A 402 -35.51 -38.06 -11.04
CA GLY A 402 -35.53 -37.41 -9.73
C GLY A 402 -36.50 -36.22 -9.64
N GLY A 403 -37.56 -36.19 -10.46
CA GLY A 403 -38.53 -35.11 -10.51
C GLY A 403 -38.13 -33.95 -11.44
N GLN A 404 -36.95 -34.02 -12.07
CA GLN A 404 -36.51 -33.07 -13.09
C GLN A 404 -36.74 -33.62 -14.50
N THR A 405 -37.28 -32.78 -15.38
CA THR A 405 -37.52 -33.15 -16.76
C THR A 405 -36.40 -32.61 -17.63
N PHE A 406 -35.73 -33.49 -18.36
CA PHE A 406 -34.73 -33.16 -19.35
C PHE A 406 -35.37 -33.28 -20.75
N SER A 407 -35.06 -32.33 -21.65
CA SER A 407 -35.59 -32.29 -23.01
C SER A 407 -34.44 -32.37 -24.03
N SER A 408 -34.67 -33.02 -25.14
CA SER A 408 -33.74 -33.11 -26.26
C SER A 408 -34.54 -33.18 -27.57
N GLU A 409 -33.96 -32.76 -28.69
CA GLU A 409 -34.52 -32.98 -30.00
C GLU A 409 -34.27 -34.43 -30.44
N GLY A 410 -35.01 -35.37 -29.88
CA GLY A 410 -34.89 -36.78 -30.16
C GLY A 410 -36.07 -37.31 -30.98
N THR A 411 -35.86 -38.37 -31.76
CA THR A 411 -36.95 -39.06 -32.51
C THR A 411 -37.59 -40.17 -31.69
N GLY A 412 -37.06 -40.54 -30.55
CA GLY A 412 -37.49 -41.68 -29.73
C GLY A 412 -37.08 -43.04 -30.30
N GLU A 413 -36.49 -43.10 -31.47
CA GLU A 413 -36.03 -44.35 -32.07
C GLU A 413 -34.64 -44.76 -31.63
N PRO A 414 -34.37 -46.07 -31.46
CA PRO A 414 -33.05 -46.59 -31.14
C PRO A 414 -32.05 -46.26 -32.25
N LYS A 415 -30.87 -45.74 -31.89
CA LYS A 415 -29.74 -45.49 -32.80
C LYS A 415 -28.41 -45.85 -32.12
N PRO A 416 -27.33 -46.12 -32.88
CA PRO A 416 -26.04 -46.36 -32.30
C PRO A 416 -25.60 -45.23 -31.35
N PHE A 417 -24.94 -45.56 -30.24
CA PHE A 417 -24.45 -44.58 -29.26
C PHE A 417 -23.61 -43.48 -29.94
N SER A 418 -22.73 -43.84 -30.86
CA SER A 418 -21.90 -42.88 -31.60
C SER A 418 -22.74 -41.87 -32.39
N THR A 419 -23.86 -42.29 -33.01
CA THR A 419 -24.77 -41.45 -33.75
C THR A 419 -25.54 -40.53 -32.80
N ALA A 420 -26.08 -41.08 -31.73
CA ALA A 420 -26.80 -40.32 -30.72
C ALA A 420 -25.91 -39.25 -30.03
N PHE A 421 -24.64 -39.58 -29.78
CA PHE A 421 -23.67 -38.64 -29.23
C PHE A 421 -23.35 -37.51 -30.23
N ALA A 422 -23.11 -37.85 -31.50
CA ALA A 422 -22.86 -36.86 -32.56
C ALA A 422 -24.01 -35.89 -32.80
N GLU A 423 -25.27 -36.38 -32.64
CA GLU A 423 -26.48 -35.59 -32.76
C GLU A 423 -26.84 -34.79 -31.48
N GLY A 424 -26.05 -34.92 -30.42
CA GLY A 424 -26.29 -34.18 -29.17
C GLY A 424 -27.48 -34.68 -28.36
N CYS A 425 -27.75 -35.98 -28.35
CA CYS A 425 -28.82 -36.61 -27.56
C CYS A 425 -28.61 -36.48 -26.07
N GLY A 426 -29.09 -35.41 -25.42
CA GLY A 426 -28.96 -35.19 -24.01
C GLY A 426 -29.86 -36.01 -23.10
N THR A 427 -30.93 -36.65 -23.64
CA THR A 427 -31.89 -37.47 -22.89
C THR A 427 -31.55 -38.96 -22.91
N GLY A 428 -30.63 -39.38 -23.79
CA GLY A 428 -30.18 -40.78 -23.88
C GLY A 428 -28.76 -41.00 -23.40
N ILE A 429 -28.03 -39.92 -23.09
CA ILE A 429 -26.65 -39.91 -22.66
C ILE A 429 -26.54 -39.10 -21.34
#